data_33a89c41a8071841fbea0884228f84af
#
_entry.id   33a89c41a8071841fbea0884228f84af
#
_cell.length_a   1.000
_cell.length_b   1.000
_cell.length_c   1.000
_cell.angle_alpha   90.00
_cell.angle_beta   90.00
_cell.angle_gamma   90.00
#
_symmetry.space_group_name_H-M   'P 1'
#
loop_
_entity.id
_entity.type
_entity.pdbx_description
1 polymer ?
#
loop_
_entity_poly.entity_id
_entity_poly.type
_entity_poly.pdbx_seq_one_letter_code
_entity_poly.pdbx_strand_id
1 'polypeptide(L)'
;MFGRLDFFVYLCTRINVSRFTIRRATIPLRLLTKSADEVAKGNFQTPLPELRHNDEISQLRDAFGNMQQSLTQYIDQLQTTTAQKAAMESELSIARNIQLAMVPTEFPERDQLNLYASMTPAKAVGGDLYDFFVHDNRLVFCIGDVSGKGVPAALLMTVAKNLFRAYASDGSTPDSIVTRMNNDLSRNN
;
A
#
# COMPACT_ATOMS: atom_id res chain seq x y z
N MET A 1 -64.92 18.25 -48.22
CA MET A 1 -64.21 19.36 -47.54
C MET A 1 -63.63 18.97 -46.14
N PHE A 2 -64.02 17.81 -45.61
CA PHE A 2 -63.56 17.31 -44.26
C PHE A 2 -62.13 16.73 -44.25
N GLY A 3 -61.66 16.16 -45.30
CA GLY A 3 -60.33 15.41 -45.26
C GLY A 3 -59.05 16.28 -45.10
N ARG A 4 -59.11 17.58 -45.39
CA ARG A 4 -57.97 18.50 -45.24
C ARG A 4 -57.74 18.91 -43.77
N LEU A 5 -58.85 19.08 -43.02
CA LEU A 5 -58.77 19.46 -41.61
C LEU A 5 -58.25 18.31 -40.76
N ASP A 6 -58.70 17.08 -41.02
CA ASP A 6 -58.29 15.88 -40.32
C ASP A 6 -56.81 15.58 -40.57
N PHE A 7 -56.34 15.79 -41.79
CA PHE A 7 -54.90 15.63 -42.11
C PHE A 7 -54.03 16.65 -41.37
N PHE A 8 -54.48 17.91 -41.27
CA PHE A 8 -53.74 18.96 -40.57
C PHE A 8 -53.69 18.72 -39.07
N VAL A 9 -54.79 18.32 -38.45
CA VAL A 9 -54.85 17.91 -37.05
C VAL A 9 -53.95 16.71 -36.77
N TYR A 10 -53.97 15.69 -37.62
CA TYR A 10 -53.08 14.53 -37.52
C TYR A 10 -51.59 14.92 -37.61
N LEU A 11 -51.22 15.78 -38.54
CA LEU A 11 -49.85 16.24 -38.70
C LEU A 11 -49.39 17.07 -37.48
N CYS A 12 -50.23 17.99 -37.00
CA CYS A 12 -49.93 18.78 -35.80
C CYS A 12 -49.77 17.91 -34.55
N THR A 13 -50.62 16.90 -34.35
CA THR A 13 -50.50 15.98 -33.22
C THR A 13 -49.22 15.16 -33.31
N ARG A 14 -48.86 14.63 -34.47
CA ARG A 14 -47.60 13.89 -34.70
C ARG A 14 -46.37 14.74 -34.42
N ILE A 15 -46.33 15.99 -34.87
CA ILE A 15 -45.25 16.93 -34.64
C ILE A 15 -45.12 17.24 -33.13
N ASN A 16 -46.24 17.49 -32.45
CA ASN A 16 -46.24 17.80 -31.02
C ASN A 16 -45.79 16.60 -30.17
N VAL A 17 -46.28 15.40 -30.46
CA VAL A 17 -45.87 14.17 -29.79
C VAL A 17 -44.35 13.91 -30.00
N SER A 18 -43.89 14.06 -31.25
CA SER A 18 -42.46 13.90 -31.57
C SER A 18 -41.59 14.92 -30.83
N ARG A 19 -41.95 16.19 -30.81
CA ARG A 19 -41.23 17.24 -30.06
C ARG A 19 -41.23 16.99 -28.55
N PHE A 20 -42.36 16.51 -28.02
CA PHE A 20 -42.47 16.16 -26.60
C PHE A 20 -41.54 15.01 -26.23
N THR A 21 -41.54 13.93 -27.02
CA THR A 21 -40.65 12.77 -26.78
C THR A 21 -39.19 13.15 -26.90
N ILE A 22 -38.78 13.94 -27.89
CA ILE A 22 -37.40 14.40 -28.07
C ILE A 22 -36.95 15.21 -26.86
N ARG A 23 -37.75 16.16 -26.40
CA ARG A 23 -37.38 17.02 -25.27
C ARG A 23 -37.36 16.28 -23.95
N ARG A 24 -38.25 15.31 -23.76
CA ARG A 24 -38.45 14.64 -22.49
C ARG A 24 -37.55 13.43 -22.31
N ALA A 25 -37.19 12.70 -23.35
CA ALA A 25 -36.39 11.50 -23.27
C ALA A 25 -35.06 11.59 -24.02
N THR A 26 -35.08 11.97 -25.31
CA THR A 26 -33.91 11.86 -26.17
C THR A 26 -32.79 12.83 -25.78
N ILE A 27 -33.11 14.08 -25.42
CA ILE A 27 -32.11 15.07 -25.03
C ILE A 27 -31.44 14.70 -23.71
N PRO A 28 -32.18 14.37 -22.63
CA PRO A 28 -31.57 13.95 -21.38
C PRO A 28 -30.69 12.71 -21.52
N LEU A 29 -31.13 11.68 -22.25
CA LEU A 29 -30.34 10.48 -22.49
C LEU A 29 -29.03 10.78 -23.22
N ARG A 30 -29.08 11.66 -24.23
CA ARG A 30 -27.85 12.07 -24.94
C ARG A 30 -26.88 12.81 -24.03
N LEU A 31 -27.35 13.62 -23.10
CA LEU A 31 -26.51 14.30 -22.12
C LEU A 31 -25.92 13.33 -21.12
N LEU A 32 -26.70 12.35 -20.63
CA LEU A 32 -26.20 11.28 -19.76
C LEU A 32 -25.12 10.43 -20.45
N THR A 33 -25.34 10.08 -21.73
CA THR A 33 -24.33 9.36 -22.52
C THR A 33 -23.04 10.18 -22.62
N LYS A 34 -23.11 11.49 -22.85
CA LYS A 34 -21.93 12.36 -22.87
C LYS A 34 -21.21 12.40 -21.53
N SER A 35 -21.97 12.48 -20.42
CA SER A 35 -21.37 12.42 -19.09
C SER A 35 -20.72 11.05 -18.84
N ALA A 36 -21.30 9.95 -19.32
CA ALA A 36 -20.71 8.62 -19.24
C ALA A 36 -19.40 8.51 -20.02
N ASP A 37 -19.33 9.12 -21.22
CA ASP A 37 -18.11 9.18 -22.02
C ASP A 37 -16.99 9.96 -21.30
N GLU A 38 -17.33 11.03 -20.61
CA GLU A 38 -16.33 11.78 -19.82
C GLU A 38 -15.85 10.99 -18.59
N VAL A 39 -16.76 10.30 -17.91
CA VAL A 39 -16.38 9.38 -16.81
C VAL A 39 -15.45 8.28 -17.31
N ALA A 40 -15.71 7.70 -18.49
CA ALA A 40 -14.85 6.70 -19.12
C ALA A 40 -13.43 7.22 -19.44
N LYS A 41 -13.28 8.54 -19.64
CA LYS A 41 -11.98 9.20 -19.82
C LYS A 41 -11.27 9.56 -18.50
N GLY A 42 -11.90 9.25 -17.36
CA GLY A 42 -11.36 9.57 -16.03
C GLY A 42 -11.87 10.88 -15.43
N ASN A 43 -12.80 11.58 -16.08
CA ASN A 43 -13.41 12.79 -15.54
C ASN A 43 -14.66 12.45 -14.71
N PHE A 44 -14.42 12.02 -13.45
CA PHE A 44 -15.49 11.57 -12.55
C PHE A 44 -16.33 12.69 -11.94
N GLN A 45 -15.95 13.95 -12.11
CA GLN A 45 -16.69 15.11 -11.58
C GLN A 45 -17.55 15.82 -12.64
N THR A 46 -17.80 15.18 -13.78
CA THR A 46 -18.63 15.75 -14.83
C THR A 46 -20.05 15.98 -14.32
N PRO A 47 -20.60 17.21 -14.44
CA PRO A 47 -21.94 17.51 -13.96
C PRO A 47 -23.00 16.72 -14.73
N LEU A 48 -24.00 16.23 -14.00
CA LEU A 48 -25.15 15.55 -14.59
C LEU A 48 -26.23 16.56 -15.00
N PRO A 49 -27.05 16.23 -16.03
CA PRO A 49 -28.11 17.11 -16.47
C PRO A 49 -29.15 17.28 -15.35
N GLU A 50 -29.64 18.51 -15.21
CA GLU A 50 -30.81 18.79 -14.37
C GLU A 50 -32.09 18.33 -15.06
N LEU A 51 -32.85 17.47 -14.40
CA LEU A 51 -34.12 16.94 -14.89
C LEU A 51 -35.28 17.47 -14.03
N ARG A 52 -36.30 17.97 -14.70
CA ARG A 52 -37.46 18.61 -14.03
C ARG A 52 -38.60 17.63 -13.74
N HIS A 53 -38.50 16.39 -14.18
CA HIS A 53 -39.54 15.37 -14.05
C HIS A 53 -39.01 14.19 -13.24
N ASN A 54 -39.88 13.63 -12.40
CA ASN A 54 -39.54 12.42 -11.64
C ASN A 54 -40.05 11.19 -12.42
N ASP A 55 -39.26 10.76 -13.39
CA ASP A 55 -39.50 9.63 -14.27
C ASP A 55 -38.30 8.66 -14.27
N GLU A 56 -38.35 7.62 -15.09
CA GLU A 56 -37.30 6.59 -15.21
C GLU A 56 -35.95 7.21 -15.63
N ILE A 57 -35.96 8.31 -16.37
CA ILE A 57 -34.75 9.03 -16.78
C ILE A 57 -34.11 9.72 -15.58
N SER A 58 -34.90 10.26 -14.67
CA SER A 58 -34.41 10.85 -13.43
C SER A 58 -33.81 9.81 -12.51
N GLN A 59 -34.46 8.63 -12.39
CA GLN A 59 -33.92 7.51 -11.61
C GLN A 59 -32.59 7.04 -12.21
N LEU A 60 -32.48 6.97 -13.53
CA LEU A 60 -31.22 6.62 -14.20
C LEU A 60 -30.13 7.68 -13.93
N ARG A 61 -30.46 8.97 -13.99
CA ARG A 61 -29.53 10.06 -13.66
C ARG A 61 -29.03 9.95 -12.22
N ASP A 62 -29.94 9.66 -11.27
CA ASP A 62 -29.59 9.53 -9.84
C ASP A 62 -28.71 8.30 -9.58
N ALA A 63 -29.05 7.16 -10.20
CA ALA A 63 -28.22 5.96 -10.13
C ALA A 63 -26.81 6.21 -10.72
N PHE A 64 -26.72 6.93 -11.83
CA PHE A 64 -25.44 7.32 -12.42
C PHE A 64 -24.64 8.28 -11.51
N GLY A 65 -25.33 9.23 -10.86
CA GLY A 65 -24.71 10.13 -9.89
C GLY A 65 -24.13 9.40 -8.68
N ASN A 66 -24.88 8.43 -8.14
CA ASN A 66 -24.40 7.59 -7.06
C ASN A 66 -23.18 6.77 -7.48
N MET A 67 -23.18 6.26 -8.71
CA MET A 67 -22.02 5.55 -9.27
C MET A 67 -20.79 6.47 -9.39
N GLN A 68 -20.94 7.70 -9.94
CA GLN A 68 -19.86 8.67 -10.03
C GLN A 68 -19.27 8.99 -8.66
N GLN A 69 -20.12 9.22 -7.68
CA GLN A 69 -19.69 9.50 -6.30
C GLN A 69 -18.91 8.33 -5.70
N SER A 70 -19.42 7.10 -5.87
CA SER A 70 -18.74 5.89 -5.39
C SER A 70 -17.39 5.71 -6.07
N LEU A 71 -17.29 5.89 -7.38
CA LEU A 71 -16.03 5.81 -8.12
C LEU A 71 -15.01 6.85 -7.62
N THR A 72 -15.44 8.10 -7.40
CA THR A 72 -14.56 9.14 -6.86
C THR A 72 -14.02 8.75 -5.48
N GLN A 73 -14.87 8.22 -4.59
CA GLN A 73 -14.46 7.76 -3.27
C GLN A 73 -13.47 6.58 -3.34
N TYR A 74 -13.71 5.61 -4.23
CA TYR A 74 -12.79 4.48 -4.42
C TYR A 74 -11.42 4.92 -4.92
N ILE A 75 -11.38 5.88 -5.85
CA ILE A 75 -10.11 6.40 -6.38
C ILE A 75 -9.32 7.14 -5.30
N ASP A 76 -9.98 8.00 -4.52
CA ASP A 76 -9.35 8.72 -3.41
C ASP A 76 -8.80 7.74 -2.35
N GLN A 77 -9.58 6.72 -2.00
CA GLN A 77 -9.14 5.67 -1.09
C GLN A 77 -7.94 4.88 -1.63
N LEU A 78 -7.95 4.53 -2.92
CA LEU A 78 -6.83 3.84 -3.56
C LEU A 78 -5.57 4.71 -3.57
N GLN A 79 -5.68 6.00 -3.89
CA GLN A 79 -4.56 6.93 -3.87
C GLN A 79 -3.96 7.07 -2.47
N THR A 80 -4.81 7.25 -1.47
CA THR A 80 -4.40 7.35 -0.06
C THR A 80 -3.69 6.06 0.40
N THR A 81 -4.28 4.90 0.12
CA THR A 81 -3.70 3.61 0.49
C THR A 81 -2.36 3.36 -0.21
N THR A 82 -2.27 3.73 -1.49
CA THR A 82 -1.03 3.58 -2.26
C THR A 82 0.08 4.48 -1.74
N ALA A 83 -0.24 5.74 -1.41
CA ALA A 83 0.71 6.67 -0.81
C ALA A 83 1.21 6.20 0.56
N GLN A 84 0.30 5.71 1.43
CA GLN A 84 0.66 5.13 2.73
C GLN A 84 1.56 3.90 2.58
N LYS A 85 1.25 3.02 1.63
CA LYS A 85 2.08 1.84 1.36
C LYS A 85 3.48 2.22 0.89
N ALA A 86 3.60 3.18 -0.02
CA ALA A 86 4.89 3.66 -0.49
C ALA A 86 5.74 4.29 0.62
N ALA A 87 5.11 5.08 1.50
CA ALA A 87 5.79 5.65 2.67
C ALA A 87 6.31 4.55 3.61
N MET A 88 5.47 3.56 3.93
CA MET A 88 5.87 2.43 4.78
C MET A 88 6.99 1.59 4.16
N GLU A 89 6.96 1.33 2.86
CA GLU A 89 8.04 0.62 2.15
C GLU A 89 9.36 1.40 2.21
N SER A 90 9.30 2.73 2.11
CA SER A 90 10.46 3.61 2.26
C SER A 90 11.05 3.54 3.66
N GLU A 91 10.23 3.62 4.71
CA GLU A 91 10.67 3.50 6.12
C GLU A 91 11.32 2.12 6.39
N LEU A 92 10.71 1.05 5.89
CA LEU A 92 11.26 -0.29 6.02
C LEU A 92 12.60 -0.46 5.26
N SER A 93 12.75 0.22 4.12
CA SER A 93 14.02 0.24 3.38
C SER A 93 15.13 0.92 4.20
N ILE A 94 14.83 2.04 4.85
CA ILE A 94 15.76 2.72 5.76
C ILE A 94 16.13 1.80 6.94
N ALA A 95 15.15 1.18 7.58
CA ALA A 95 15.36 0.24 8.67
C ALA A 95 16.27 -0.94 8.26
N ARG A 96 16.08 -1.47 7.06
CA ARG A 96 16.94 -2.50 6.46
C ARG A 96 18.40 -2.04 6.34
N ASN A 97 18.61 -0.84 5.82
CA ASN A 97 19.96 -0.31 5.65
C ASN A 97 20.65 -0.10 7.01
N ILE A 98 19.92 0.37 8.01
CA ILE A 98 20.43 0.48 9.38
C ILE A 98 20.79 -0.90 9.92
N GLN A 99 19.94 -1.90 9.77
CA GLN A 99 20.18 -3.26 10.23
C GLN A 99 21.42 -3.90 9.56
N LEU A 100 21.53 -3.74 8.24
CA LEU A 100 22.68 -4.24 7.49
C LEU A 100 24.00 -3.54 7.89
N ALA A 101 23.95 -2.27 8.22
CA ALA A 101 25.11 -1.53 8.72
C ALA A 101 25.54 -1.94 10.14
N MET A 102 24.67 -2.63 10.89
CA MET A 102 25.01 -3.14 12.22
C MET A 102 25.87 -4.43 12.17
N VAL A 103 25.73 -5.23 11.12
CA VAL A 103 26.52 -6.47 10.98
C VAL A 103 27.90 -6.18 10.38
N PRO A 104 28.96 -6.88 10.78
CA PRO A 104 30.29 -6.66 10.21
C PRO A 104 30.31 -7.00 8.72
N THR A 105 30.88 -6.10 7.93
CA THR A 105 31.10 -6.28 6.48
C THR A 105 32.59 -6.36 6.13
N GLU A 106 33.46 -5.98 7.05
CA GLU A 106 34.92 -6.06 6.90
C GLU A 106 35.44 -7.31 7.60
N PHE A 107 36.18 -8.14 6.88
CA PHE A 107 36.69 -9.40 7.37
C PHE A 107 38.20 -9.29 7.62
N PRO A 108 38.72 -9.76 8.77
CA PRO A 108 40.13 -9.67 9.06
C PRO A 108 40.97 -10.56 8.12
N GLU A 109 41.89 -9.97 7.40
CA GLU A 109 42.86 -10.69 6.59
C GLU A 109 43.99 -11.18 7.48
N ARG A 110 44.06 -12.50 7.72
CA ARG A 110 45.14 -13.16 8.50
C ARG A 110 45.49 -14.48 7.83
N ASP A 111 46.76 -14.81 7.77
CA ASP A 111 47.29 -16.02 7.10
C ASP A 111 46.64 -17.33 7.58
N GLN A 112 46.13 -17.37 8.80
CA GLN A 112 45.54 -18.57 9.42
C GLN A 112 44.01 -18.47 9.58
N LEU A 113 43.37 -17.41 9.11
CA LEU A 113 41.94 -17.17 9.28
C LEU A 113 41.29 -16.76 7.95
N ASN A 114 40.48 -17.63 7.40
CA ASN A 114 39.61 -17.32 6.28
C ASN A 114 38.16 -17.24 6.79
N LEU A 115 37.63 -16.03 6.90
CA LEU A 115 36.33 -15.77 7.45
C LEU A 115 35.47 -15.04 6.42
N TYR A 116 34.25 -15.53 6.21
CA TYR A 116 33.24 -14.89 5.39
C TYR A 116 31.85 -15.07 6.03
N ALA A 117 31.03 -14.03 6.01
CA ALA A 117 29.65 -14.10 6.42
C ALA A 117 28.80 -13.17 5.54
N SER A 118 27.56 -13.54 5.32
CA SER A 118 26.58 -12.71 4.61
C SER A 118 25.20 -12.93 5.21
N MET A 119 24.35 -11.93 5.10
CA MET A 119 22.98 -11.97 5.58
C MET A 119 22.04 -11.43 4.51
N THR A 120 20.99 -12.19 4.22
CA THR A 120 19.92 -11.76 3.31
C THR A 120 18.57 -11.92 4.02
N PRO A 121 18.01 -10.85 4.58
CA PRO A 121 16.71 -10.92 5.25
C PRO A 121 15.61 -11.40 4.31
N ALA A 122 14.74 -12.29 4.78
CA ALA A 122 13.60 -12.80 4.02
C ALA A 122 12.47 -11.75 3.80
N LYS A 123 12.41 -10.74 4.65
CA LYS A 123 11.55 -9.54 4.52
C LYS A 123 12.44 -8.30 4.45
N ALA A 124 11.82 -7.13 4.53
CA ALA A 124 12.59 -5.87 4.58
C ALA A 124 13.61 -5.87 5.71
N VAL A 125 13.24 -6.37 6.88
CA VAL A 125 14.12 -6.58 8.05
C VAL A 125 13.93 -7.99 8.61
N GLY A 126 14.95 -8.54 9.31
CA GLY A 126 14.97 -9.93 9.79
C GLY A 126 15.43 -10.10 11.23
N GLY A 127 15.24 -11.31 11.76
CA GLY A 127 15.71 -11.74 13.10
C GLY A 127 17.10 -12.33 13.10
N ASP A 128 17.61 -12.75 11.94
CA ASP A 128 18.95 -13.32 11.82
C ASP A 128 20.03 -12.33 12.25
N LEU A 129 21.04 -12.84 12.91
CA LEU A 129 22.22 -12.06 13.29
C LEU A 129 23.48 -12.87 13.14
N TYR A 130 24.57 -12.20 12.83
CA TYR A 130 25.92 -12.65 13.09
C TYR A 130 26.74 -11.45 13.57
N ASP A 131 27.73 -11.75 14.37
CA ASP A 131 28.78 -10.80 14.74
C ASP A 131 30.10 -11.54 14.95
N PHE A 132 31.20 -10.85 14.71
CA PHE A 132 32.53 -11.35 15.01
C PHE A 132 33.51 -10.21 15.25
N PHE A 133 34.54 -10.48 16.03
CA PHE A 133 35.68 -9.61 16.22
C PHE A 133 36.87 -10.42 16.73
N VAL A 134 38.05 -9.85 16.63
CA VAL A 134 39.26 -10.45 17.16
C VAL A 134 39.68 -9.73 18.43
N HIS A 135 39.83 -10.46 19.52
CA HIS A 135 40.28 -9.97 20.81
C HIS A 135 41.37 -10.89 21.33
N ASP A 136 42.55 -10.34 21.73
CA ASP A 136 43.70 -11.08 22.24
C ASP A 136 44.06 -12.33 21.39
N ASN A 137 44.15 -12.15 20.09
CA ASN A 137 44.43 -13.20 19.11
C ASN A 137 43.40 -14.35 19.08
N ARG A 138 42.19 -14.15 19.61
CA ARG A 138 41.06 -15.08 19.56
C ARG A 138 39.98 -14.51 18.65
N LEU A 139 39.43 -15.35 17.79
CA LEU A 139 38.20 -15.01 17.07
C LEU A 139 37.01 -15.25 18.00
N VAL A 140 36.25 -14.19 18.26
CA VAL A 140 34.99 -14.27 18.98
C VAL A 140 33.87 -14.05 17.96
N PHE A 141 32.92 -14.95 17.90
CA PHE A 141 31.80 -14.83 16.95
C PHE A 141 30.51 -15.37 17.53
N CYS A 142 29.39 -14.92 16.99
CA CYS A 142 28.06 -15.49 17.24
C CYS A 142 27.28 -15.58 15.95
N ILE A 143 26.33 -16.52 15.90
CA ILE A 143 25.29 -16.65 14.91
C ILE A 143 23.99 -16.90 15.69
N GLY A 144 22.93 -16.24 15.32
CA GLY A 144 21.62 -16.40 15.97
C GLY A 144 20.47 -16.11 15.02
N ASP A 145 19.34 -16.65 15.37
CA ASP A 145 18.05 -16.39 14.70
C ASP A 145 16.98 -16.11 15.76
N VAL A 146 16.40 -14.94 15.71
CA VAL A 146 15.32 -14.52 16.60
C VAL A 146 14.00 -15.02 16.04
N SER A 147 13.27 -15.78 16.81
CA SER A 147 11.96 -16.30 16.44
C SER A 147 10.99 -15.16 16.08
N GLY A 148 10.29 -15.32 14.97
CA GLY A 148 9.38 -14.31 14.40
C GLY A 148 9.90 -13.71 13.12
N LYS A 149 9.25 -12.65 12.63
CA LYS A 149 9.57 -12.01 11.34
C LYS A 149 9.28 -10.51 11.38
N GLY A 150 10.04 -9.74 10.58
CA GLY A 150 9.83 -8.30 10.43
C GLY A 150 10.37 -7.49 11.63
N VAL A 151 9.76 -6.33 11.87
CA VAL A 151 10.26 -5.31 12.80
C VAL A 151 10.47 -5.82 14.23
N PRO A 152 9.55 -6.57 14.86
CA PRO A 152 9.76 -7.06 16.22
C PRO A 152 11.01 -7.96 16.35
N ALA A 153 11.19 -8.90 15.41
CA ALA A 153 12.36 -9.76 15.40
C ALA A 153 13.66 -8.98 15.15
N ALA A 154 13.64 -7.99 14.26
CA ALA A 154 14.78 -7.13 13.97
C ALA A 154 15.22 -6.28 15.17
N LEU A 155 14.26 -5.78 15.95
CA LEU A 155 14.56 -5.03 17.18
C LEU A 155 15.21 -5.92 18.23
N LEU A 156 14.66 -7.12 18.46
CA LEU A 156 15.22 -8.05 19.43
C LEU A 156 16.62 -8.56 18.97
N MET A 157 16.81 -8.78 17.67
CA MET A 157 18.11 -9.08 17.09
C MET A 157 19.15 -8.00 17.42
N THR A 158 18.77 -6.73 17.27
CA THR A 158 19.64 -5.58 17.59
C THR A 158 20.06 -5.58 19.06
N VAL A 159 19.12 -5.85 19.98
CA VAL A 159 19.41 -5.95 21.42
C VAL A 159 20.34 -7.12 21.69
N ALA A 160 20.04 -8.32 21.17
CA ALA A 160 20.83 -9.51 21.35
C ALA A 160 22.27 -9.32 20.84
N LYS A 161 22.44 -8.73 19.66
CA LYS A 161 23.77 -8.42 19.10
C LYS A 161 24.60 -7.48 19.99
N ASN A 162 23.95 -6.40 20.48
CA ASN A 162 24.64 -5.44 21.33
C ASN A 162 25.03 -6.05 22.68
N LEU A 163 24.16 -6.87 23.28
CA LEU A 163 24.50 -7.62 24.52
C LEU A 163 25.65 -8.60 24.28
N PHE A 164 25.63 -9.34 23.16
CA PHE A 164 26.74 -10.21 22.79
C PHE A 164 28.05 -9.42 22.75
N ARG A 165 28.11 -8.31 22.02
CA ARG A 165 29.32 -7.51 21.88
C ARG A 165 29.79 -6.93 23.20
N ALA A 166 28.88 -6.47 24.05
CA ALA A 166 29.19 -5.93 25.36
C ALA A 166 29.81 -6.99 26.30
N TYR A 167 29.24 -8.22 26.31
CA TYR A 167 29.70 -9.27 27.22
C TYR A 167 30.88 -10.08 26.69
N ALA A 168 31.07 -10.10 25.37
CA ALA A 168 32.17 -10.81 24.75
C ALA A 168 33.49 -9.99 24.73
N SER A 169 33.42 -8.67 24.90
CA SER A 169 34.58 -7.78 24.86
C SER A 169 35.47 -7.87 26.09
N ASP A 170 35.00 -8.43 27.21
CA ASP A 170 35.75 -8.58 28.43
C ASP A 170 36.52 -9.92 28.53
N GLY A 171 36.49 -10.73 27.46
CA GLY A 171 37.17 -12.04 27.43
C GLY A 171 36.42 -13.16 28.17
N SER A 172 35.14 -12.93 28.51
CA SER A 172 34.28 -13.93 29.16
C SER A 172 34.13 -15.20 28.33
N THR A 173 33.85 -16.33 29.01
CA THR A 173 33.59 -17.62 28.34
C THR A 173 32.22 -17.63 27.64
N PRO A 174 32.04 -18.39 26.56
CA PRO A 174 30.76 -18.41 25.81
C PRO A 174 29.53 -18.74 26.66
N ASP A 175 29.64 -19.64 27.63
CA ASP A 175 28.58 -20.00 28.57
C ASP A 175 28.18 -18.81 29.47
N SER A 176 29.17 -18.06 29.97
CA SER A 176 28.96 -16.86 30.77
C SER A 176 28.28 -15.78 29.94
N ILE A 177 28.70 -15.55 28.69
CA ILE A 177 28.10 -14.58 27.78
C ILE A 177 26.63 -14.91 27.56
N VAL A 178 26.31 -16.15 27.16
CA VAL A 178 24.93 -16.58 26.89
C VAL A 178 24.06 -16.51 28.13
N THR A 179 24.58 -16.89 29.30
CA THR A 179 23.86 -16.80 30.57
C THR A 179 23.48 -15.35 30.92
N ARG A 180 24.42 -14.40 30.78
CA ARG A 180 24.19 -12.98 31.04
C ARG A 180 23.17 -12.41 30.03
N MET A 181 23.35 -12.72 28.75
CA MET A 181 22.38 -12.32 27.70
C MET A 181 20.97 -12.83 28.02
N ASN A 182 20.83 -14.11 28.39
CA ASN A 182 19.53 -14.69 28.74
C ASN A 182 18.89 -13.99 29.93
N ASN A 183 19.69 -13.71 30.98
CA ASN A 183 19.19 -13.02 32.17
C ASN A 183 18.67 -11.61 31.85
N ASP A 184 19.36 -10.88 30.97
CA ASP A 184 18.95 -9.52 30.60
C ASP A 184 17.75 -9.51 29.62
N LEU A 185 17.72 -10.44 28.66
CA LEU A 185 16.62 -10.57 27.73
C LEU A 185 15.31 -11.07 28.39
N SER A 186 15.43 -11.88 29.46
CA SER A 186 14.29 -12.44 30.17
C SER A 186 13.80 -11.59 31.35
N ARG A 187 14.56 -10.58 31.79
CA ARG A 187 14.27 -9.82 33.02
C ARG A 187 12.98 -9.01 32.97
N ASN A 188 12.49 -8.67 31.78
CA ASN A 188 11.31 -7.80 31.55
C ASN A 188 10.26 -8.48 30.66
N ASN A 189 10.29 -9.79 30.46
CA ASN A 189 9.33 -10.58 29.69
C ASN A 189 8.50 -11.49 30.60
#